data_9c61e0fd58be2f1547a261658f9a0305
#
_entry.id   9c61e0fd58be2f1547a261658f9a0305
#
_cell.length_a   1.000
_cell.length_b   1.000
_cell.length_c   1.000
_cell.angle_alpha   90.00
_cell.angle_beta   90.00
_cell.angle_gamma   90.00
#
_symmetry.space_group_name_H-M   'P 1'
#
loop_
_entity.id
_entity.type
_entity.pdbx_description
1 polymer ?
#
loop_
_entity_poly.entity_id
_entity_poly.type
_entity_poly.pdbx_seq_one_letter_code
_entity_poly.pdbx_strand_id
1 'polypeptide(L)'
;MAEKTPNQQLAEKLLYKPAYVADKDAGVKQKAHDFAEGYKKFLDAGKTEREVAAESEQMLKDAGYQQFDPKKTYKPGDKIYFVQCNKAVVASTIGTKSFEDGFHLVIAHTDSPRLDLRPTPLYESDHLSYFKTHYYGGIRKYQWGTIPLSIHGVFTREDGSTVTVRVGEDENDPVFCITDLLPHLGAEQNARPLKDGIKAEELNILIGSDAVDDENVKEAVKLNTMILLNEKYGITEKEFMRAEIEITPAYKSRDVGFDRSMVGGYGHDDRVDAYPALMAEIETKNPAYTTVCVLTDKEEIGSDGVTGMQSMYAFHFMQELCRTAGQDDILAFRHSVCLSADVTAAYDPTWASAFEPMNGTYAGRGVAIFKYTGGGSKGSASDACAELVSDITRMLDNGNVAWQIGELGRLDLGGGGTIAKYVANRGIPVLDIGVPVLSMHAPFEVIHKNDLYMAYRAFSLFNNAQ
;
A
#
# COMPACT_ATOMS: atom_id res chain seq x y z
N MET A 1 -20.87 -4.40 -42.33
CA MET A 1 -21.39 -4.84 -41.01
C MET A 1 -22.91 -4.94 -41.16
N ALA A 2 -23.53 -6.04 -40.72
CA ALA A 2 -24.99 -6.15 -40.76
C ALA A 2 -25.65 -5.09 -39.84
N GLU A 3 -26.76 -4.49 -40.25
CA GLU A 3 -27.48 -3.56 -39.39
C GLU A 3 -27.99 -4.26 -38.13
N LYS A 4 -27.80 -3.59 -36.98
CA LYS A 4 -28.24 -4.11 -35.68
C LYS A 4 -29.76 -4.16 -35.62
N THR A 5 -30.32 -5.25 -35.09
CA THR A 5 -31.77 -5.34 -34.86
C THR A 5 -32.22 -4.34 -33.78
N PRO A 6 -33.52 -3.94 -33.76
CA PRO A 6 -34.02 -3.04 -32.69
C PRO A 6 -33.75 -3.54 -31.27
N ASN A 7 -33.83 -4.85 -31.03
CA ASN A 7 -33.53 -5.43 -29.71
C ASN A 7 -32.04 -5.39 -29.38
N GLN A 8 -31.15 -5.51 -30.36
CA GLN A 8 -29.73 -5.30 -30.14
C GLN A 8 -29.41 -3.86 -29.77
N GLN A 9 -30.03 -2.90 -30.43
CA GLN A 9 -29.91 -1.48 -30.10
C GLN A 9 -30.47 -1.16 -28.70
N LEU A 10 -31.61 -1.76 -28.33
CA LEU A 10 -32.19 -1.61 -27.01
C LEU A 10 -31.33 -2.25 -25.93
N ALA A 11 -30.76 -3.44 -26.16
CA ALA A 11 -29.87 -4.08 -25.25
C ALA A 11 -28.57 -3.28 -25.01
N GLU A 12 -28.04 -2.63 -26.03
CA GLU A 12 -26.86 -1.73 -25.90
C GLU A 12 -27.17 -0.49 -25.06
N LYS A 13 -28.43 -0.03 -25.09
CA LYS A 13 -28.85 1.13 -24.31
C LYS A 13 -29.18 0.79 -22.86
N LEU A 14 -29.77 -0.38 -22.60
CA LEU A 14 -30.31 -0.74 -21.29
C LEU A 14 -29.42 -1.66 -20.45
N LEU A 15 -28.57 -2.46 -21.08
CA LEU A 15 -27.75 -3.43 -20.38
C LEU A 15 -26.31 -2.89 -20.20
N TYR A 16 -25.86 -2.93 -18.96
CA TYR A 16 -24.45 -2.63 -18.67
C TYR A 16 -23.54 -3.75 -19.23
N LYS A 17 -22.52 -3.33 -19.96
CA LYS A 17 -21.47 -4.25 -20.46
C LYS A 17 -20.13 -3.76 -19.92
N PRO A 18 -19.49 -4.54 -19.05
CA PRO A 18 -18.12 -4.24 -18.65
C PRO A 18 -17.21 -4.19 -19.87
N ALA A 19 -16.33 -3.18 -19.93
CA ALA A 19 -15.36 -3.04 -21.01
C ALA A 19 -13.93 -3.09 -20.44
N TYR A 20 -13.02 -3.68 -21.19
CA TYR A 20 -11.59 -3.55 -20.88
C TYR A 20 -11.11 -2.15 -21.24
N VAL A 21 -10.11 -1.66 -20.51
CA VAL A 21 -9.52 -0.33 -20.74
C VAL A 21 -9.03 -0.19 -22.17
N ALA A 22 -8.42 -1.23 -22.73
CA ALA A 22 -7.91 -1.26 -24.11
C ALA A 22 -9.01 -1.12 -25.16
N ASP A 23 -10.25 -1.51 -24.85
CA ASP A 23 -11.40 -1.39 -25.77
C ASP A 23 -11.95 0.05 -25.81
N LYS A 24 -11.73 0.83 -24.74
CA LYS A 24 -12.18 2.24 -24.65
C LYS A 24 -11.17 3.21 -25.24
N ASP A 25 -9.86 2.95 -25.08
CA ASP A 25 -8.79 3.84 -25.55
C ASP A 25 -7.59 3.01 -26.06
N ALA A 26 -7.44 2.90 -27.38
CA ALA A 26 -6.32 2.18 -27.99
C ALA A 26 -4.94 2.81 -27.70
N GLY A 27 -4.90 4.11 -27.35
CA GLY A 27 -3.67 4.83 -27.00
C GLY A 27 -3.25 4.68 -25.54
N VAL A 28 -4.10 4.11 -24.68
CA VAL A 28 -3.84 4.03 -23.24
C VAL A 28 -2.71 3.06 -22.91
N LYS A 29 -2.55 2.00 -23.69
CA LYS A 29 -1.55 0.95 -23.44
C LYS A 29 -0.14 1.52 -23.26
N GLN A 30 0.31 2.37 -24.18
CA GLN A 30 1.65 2.96 -24.11
C GLN A 30 1.80 3.83 -22.86
N LYS A 31 0.83 4.70 -22.61
CA LYS A 31 0.84 5.57 -21.42
C LYS A 31 0.87 4.78 -20.11
N ALA A 32 0.10 3.68 -20.05
CA ALA A 32 0.07 2.79 -18.89
C ALA A 32 1.42 2.07 -18.70
N HIS A 33 2.07 1.65 -19.80
CA HIS A 33 3.39 1.06 -19.74
C HIS A 33 4.44 2.08 -19.26
N ASP A 34 4.43 3.29 -19.80
CA ASP A 34 5.38 4.35 -19.40
C ASP A 34 5.18 4.75 -17.92
N PHE A 35 3.93 4.90 -17.48
CA PHE A 35 3.60 5.19 -16.08
C PHE A 35 4.05 4.07 -15.13
N ALA A 36 3.89 2.82 -15.54
CA ALA A 36 4.30 1.66 -14.75
C ALA A 36 5.83 1.58 -14.55
N GLU A 37 6.65 2.16 -15.43
CA GLU A 37 8.12 2.21 -15.22
C GLU A 37 8.49 3.11 -14.02
N GLY A 38 7.78 4.24 -13.85
CA GLY A 38 7.91 5.08 -12.65
C GLY A 38 7.44 4.36 -11.39
N TYR A 39 6.30 3.70 -11.48
CA TYR A 39 5.75 2.91 -10.37
C TYR A 39 6.68 1.77 -9.91
N LYS A 40 7.26 1.01 -10.84
CA LYS A 40 8.22 -0.05 -10.48
C LYS A 40 9.42 0.50 -9.71
N LYS A 41 9.93 1.67 -10.08
CA LYS A 41 11.03 2.31 -9.34
C LYS A 41 10.61 2.70 -7.92
N PHE A 42 9.42 3.27 -7.77
CA PHE A 42 8.85 3.62 -6.47
C PHE A 42 8.66 2.38 -5.58
N LEU A 43 8.09 1.31 -6.14
CA LEU A 43 7.86 0.04 -5.44
C LEU A 43 9.19 -0.61 -4.98
N ASP A 44 10.22 -0.56 -5.81
CA ASP A 44 11.55 -1.10 -5.49
C ASP A 44 12.35 -0.21 -4.53
N ALA A 45 12.11 1.11 -4.53
CA ALA A 45 12.75 2.04 -3.61
C ALA A 45 12.18 1.93 -2.19
N GLY A 46 10.86 1.75 -2.07
CA GLY A 46 10.15 1.70 -0.79
C GLY A 46 9.57 0.32 -0.51
N LYS A 47 10.29 -0.53 0.20
CA LYS A 47 9.81 -1.85 0.64
C LYS A 47 9.12 -1.82 2.00
N THR A 48 9.33 -0.75 2.76
CA THR A 48 8.69 -0.49 4.05
C THR A 48 8.00 0.87 4.03
N GLU A 49 7.02 1.09 4.91
CA GLU A 49 6.33 2.38 5.01
C GLU A 49 7.28 3.53 5.32
N ARG A 50 8.37 3.26 6.06
CA ARG A 50 9.42 4.25 6.34
C ARG A 50 10.19 4.65 5.08
N GLU A 51 10.53 3.69 4.24
CA GLU A 51 11.20 3.94 2.96
C GLU A 51 10.26 4.64 1.98
N VAL A 52 8.98 4.24 1.91
CA VAL A 52 7.97 4.90 1.09
C VAL A 52 7.77 6.36 1.52
N ALA A 53 7.71 6.62 2.84
CA ALA A 53 7.60 7.99 3.35
C ALA A 53 8.81 8.85 2.96
N ALA A 54 10.02 8.30 3.05
CA ALA A 54 11.24 9.00 2.65
C ALA A 54 11.32 9.28 1.15
N GLU A 55 10.97 8.30 0.31
CA GLU A 55 10.91 8.45 -1.15
C GLU A 55 9.85 9.49 -1.54
N SER A 56 8.65 9.40 -0.94
CA SER A 56 7.56 10.35 -1.18
C SER A 56 7.96 11.77 -0.77
N GLU A 57 8.60 11.94 0.39
CA GLU A 57 9.12 13.23 0.82
C GLU A 57 10.12 13.81 -0.19
N GLN A 58 11.02 12.97 -0.72
CA GLN A 58 11.98 13.41 -1.73
C GLN A 58 11.28 13.83 -3.03
N MET A 59 10.33 13.04 -3.53
CA MET A 59 9.54 13.37 -4.72
C MET A 59 8.77 14.70 -4.54
N LEU A 60 8.21 14.95 -3.36
CA LEU A 60 7.51 16.20 -3.04
C LEU A 60 8.47 17.39 -3.02
N LYS A 61 9.65 17.25 -2.43
CA LYS A 61 10.69 18.30 -2.44
C LYS A 61 11.13 18.65 -3.86
N ASP A 62 11.35 17.65 -4.70
CA ASP A 62 11.74 17.81 -6.09
C ASP A 62 10.64 18.50 -6.92
N ALA A 63 9.37 18.30 -6.55
CA ALA A 63 8.20 18.96 -7.11
C ALA A 63 7.91 20.35 -6.51
N GLY A 64 8.76 20.85 -5.61
CA GLY A 64 8.69 22.20 -5.04
C GLY A 64 7.77 22.35 -3.83
N TYR A 65 7.36 21.25 -3.20
CA TYR A 65 6.62 21.29 -1.95
C TYR A 65 7.51 21.79 -0.81
N GLN A 66 6.94 22.55 0.09
CA GLN A 66 7.60 23.04 1.29
C GLN A 66 7.03 22.36 2.53
N GLN A 67 7.88 22.16 3.53
CA GLN A 67 7.43 21.62 4.80
C GLN A 67 6.37 22.55 5.42
N PHE A 68 5.28 21.95 5.88
CA PHE A 68 4.17 22.65 6.52
C PHE A 68 4.64 23.37 7.80
N ASP A 69 4.24 24.65 7.94
CA ASP A 69 4.44 25.45 9.15
C ASP A 69 3.05 25.89 9.68
N PRO A 70 2.59 25.38 10.83
CA PRO A 70 1.26 25.66 11.36
C PRO A 70 1.07 27.11 11.84
N LYS A 71 2.09 27.96 11.67
CA LYS A 71 2.03 29.42 11.99
C LYS A 71 1.87 30.28 10.74
N LYS A 72 2.00 29.69 9.55
CA LYS A 72 1.85 30.42 8.28
C LYS A 72 0.42 30.35 7.76
N THR A 73 0.00 31.42 7.08
CA THR A 73 -1.17 31.43 6.21
C THR A 73 -0.73 31.13 4.79
N TYR A 74 -1.44 30.25 4.13
CA TYR A 74 -1.14 29.80 2.79
C TYR A 74 -2.11 30.42 1.77
N LYS A 75 -1.66 30.55 0.53
CA LYS A 75 -2.43 31.13 -0.58
C LYS A 75 -2.62 30.08 -1.70
N PRO A 76 -3.61 30.28 -2.59
CA PRO A 76 -3.83 29.41 -3.73
C PRO A 76 -2.56 29.11 -4.51
N GLY A 77 -2.33 27.84 -4.81
CA GLY A 77 -1.15 27.33 -5.51
C GLY A 77 0.05 27.00 -4.62
N ASP A 78 0.04 27.34 -3.33
CA ASP A 78 1.09 26.90 -2.39
C ASP A 78 1.04 25.38 -2.26
N LYS A 79 2.22 24.75 -2.28
CA LYS A 79 2.44 23.30 -2.18
C LYS A 79 3.15 22.99 -0.87
N ILE A 80 2.53 22.20 -0.03
CA ILE A 80 3.01 21.93 1.34
C ILE A 80 2.94 20.43 1.65
N TYR A 81 3.82 19.97 2.51
CA TYR A 81 3.81 18.59 3.01
C TYR A 81 4.20 18.51 4.48
N PHE A 82 3.85 17.40 5.10
CA PHE A 82 4.20 17.06 6.47
C PHE A 82 4.44 15.56 6.58
N VAL A 83 5.44 15.16 7.37
CA VAL A 83 5.79 13.76 7.62
C VAL A 83 5.54 13.40 9.07
N GLN A 84 4.69 12.42 9.32
CA GLN A 84 4.35 11.92 10.65
C GLN A 84 5.27 10.75 11.02
N CYS A 85 6.11 10.94 12.04
CA CYS A 85 6.98 9.89 12.62
C CYS A 85 7.80 9.11 11.58
N ASN A 86 8.19 9.73 10.46
CA ASN A 86 8.91 9.14 9.33
C ASN A 86 8.20 7.93 8.67
N LYS A 87 6.88 7.77 8.83
CA LYS A 87 6.12 6.62 8.31
C LYS A 87 4.85 6.98 7.56
N ALA A 88 4.31 8.17 7.77
CA ALA A 88 3.16 8.64 7.02
C ALA A 88 3.42 10.03 6.47
N VAL A 89 2.81 10.36 5.33
CA VAL A 89 3.01 11.63 4.62
C VAL A 89 1.66 12.27 4.33
N VAL A 90 1.57 13.58 4.55
CA VAL A 90 0.45 14.40 4.08
C VAL A 90 1.01 15.44 3.12
N ALA A 91 0.47 15.52 1.92
CA ALA A 91 0.80 16.53 0.91
C ALA A 91 -0.46 17.28 0.52
N SER A 92 -0.32 18.57 0.20
CA SER A 92 -1.48 19.41 -0.13
C SER A 92 -1.08 20.52 -1.09
N THR A 93 -1.94 20.77 -2.08
CA THR A 93 -1.91 21.95 -2.95
C THR A 93 -3.10 22.83 -2.61
N ILE A 94 -2.85 24.06 -2.20
CA ILE A 94 -3.89 25.00 -1.75
C ILE A 94 -4.76 25.46 -2.92
N GLY A 95 -6.06 25.26 -2.78
CA GLY A 95 -7.08 25.62 -3.76
C GLY A 95 -7.43 27.11 -3.80
N THR A 96 -8.24 27.47 -4.79
CA THR A 96 -8.73 28.86 -4.95
C THR A 96 -9.98 29.15 -4.15
N LYS A 97 -10.74 28.10 -3.77
CA LYS A 97 -11.92 28.21 -2.89
C LYS A 97 -11.51 28.32 -1.42
N SER A 98 -12.43 28.75 -0.58
CA SER A 98 -12.29 28.73 0.87
C SER A 98 -12.11 27.29 1.38
N PHE A 99 -11.39 27.10 2.50
CA PHE A 99 -11.36 25.79 3.18
C PHE A 99 -12.75 25.36 3.67
N GLU A 100 -13.62 26.32 4.01
CA GLU A 100 -15.02 26.05 4.37
C GLU A 100 -15.85 25.45 3.23
N ASP A 101 -15.43 25.61 1.96
CA ASP A 101 -16.02 24.93 0.82
C ASP A 101 -15.63 23.43 0.75
N GLY A 102 -14.68 22.99 1.59
CA GLY A 102 -14.23 21.61 1.71
C GLY A 102 -12.87 21.33 1.08
N PHE A 103 -12.34 20.16 1.44
CA PHE A 103 -11.12 19.59 0.90
C PHE A 103 -11.43 18.41 -0.01
N HIS A 104 -10.60 18.17 -1.01
CA HIS A 104 -10.59 16.94 -1.79
C HIS A 104 -9.46 16.03 -1.28
N LEU A 105 -9.82 14.93 -0.63
CA LEU A 105 -8.86 14.01 -0.04
C LEU A 105 -8.70 12.75 -0.88
N VAL A 106 -7.45 12.33 -1.10
CA VAL A 106 -7.11 10.98 -1.59
C VAL A 106 -6.20 10.36 -0.54
N ILE A 107 -6.61 9.24 0.01
CA ILE A 107 -5.89 8.56 1.09
C ILE A 107 -5.59 7.14 0.65
N ALA A 108 -4.32 6.70 0.78
CA ALA A 108 -3.85 5.35 0.52
C ALA A 108 -2.92 4.91 1.65
N HIS A 109 -2.75 3.61 1.88
CA HIS A 109 -1.76 3.16 2.86
C HIS A 109 -0.44 2.73 2.20
N THR A 110 0.59 2.58 2.99
CA THR A 110 1.95 2.28 2.50
C THR A 110 2.62 1.10 3.18
N ASP A 111 2.08 0.67 4.33
CA ASP A 111 2.47 -0.58 4.97
C ASP A 111 1.95 -1.77 4.16
N SER A 112 2.62 -2.91 4.28
CA SER A 112 2.25 -4.16 3.60
C SER A 112 2.55 -5.34 4.51
N PRO A 113 1.84 -6.47 4.36
CA PRO A 113 2.10 -7.66 5.17
C PRO A 113 3.54 -8.15 5.03
N ARG A 114 4.20 -8.42 6.15
CA ARG A 114 5.63 -8.75 6.24
C ARG A 114 5.99 -9.51 7.52
N LEU A 115 7.28 -9.64 7.76
CA LEU A 115 7.82 -10.12 9.03
C LEU A 115 8.63 -9.01 9.70
N ASP A 116 8.39 -8.79 11.00
CA ASP A 116 9.19 -7.89 11.83
C ASP A 116 10.11 -8.69 12.75
N LEU A 117 11.29 -8.18 13.08
CA LEU A 117 12.10 -8.80 14.12
C LEU A 117 11.48 -8.62 15.51
N ARG A 118 11.58 -9.66 16.33
CA ARG A 118 11.25 -9.54 17.76
C ARG A 118 12.27 -8.64 18.49
N PRO A 119 11.92 -8.05 19.64
CA PRO A 119 12.84 -7.18 20.39
C PRO A 119 14.15 -7.85 20.80
N THR A 120 14.18 -9.16 20.97
CA THR A 120 15.37 -9.97 21.22
C THR A 120 15.42 -11.10 20.19
N PRO A 121 15.88 -10.81 18.95
CA PRO A 121 15.69 -11.74 17.84
C PRO A 121 16.81 -12.75 17.68
N LEU A 122 18.06 -12.37 18.01
CA LEU A 122 19.26 -13.11 17.65
C LEU A 122 19.53 -14.30 18.57
N TYR A 123 19.66 -15.48 17.99
CA TYR A 123 20.05 -16.70 18.70
C TYR A 123 20.89 -17.63 17.83
N GLU A 124 21.63 -18.53 18.47
CA GLU A 124 22.36 -19.62 17.84
C GLU A 124 21.79 -20.96 18.27
N SER A 125 21.70 -21.91 17.37
CA SER A 125 21.44 -23.32 17.63
C SER A 125 22.19 -24.19 16.64
N ASP A 126 22.92 -25.18 17.15
CA ASP A 126 23.63 -26.18 16.35
C ASP A 126 24.51 -25.56 15.23
N HIS A 127 25.31 -24.57 15.59
CA HIS A 127 26.20 -23.82 14.69
C HIS A 127 25.49 -23.05 13.57
N LEU A 128 24.23 -22.71 13.73
CA LEU A 128 23.49 -21.80 12.84
C LEU A 128 22.97 -20.62 13.65
N SER A 129 23.10 -19.42 13.12
CA SER A 129 22.49 -18.22 13.73
C SER A 129 21.23 -17.80 13.00
N TYR A 130 20.25 -17.35 13.78
CA TYR A 130 18.93 -17.02 13.33
C TYR A 130 18.41 -15.73 13.93
N PHE A 131 17.46 -15.08 13.21
CA PHE A 131 16.58 -14.08 13.78
C PHE A 131 15.17 -14.63 14.00
N LYS A 132 14.61 -14.42 15.20
CA LYS A 132 13.18 -14.63 15.50
C LYS A 132 12.36 -13.51 14.96
N THR A 133 11.20 -13.86 14.34
CA THR A 133 10.29 -12.88 13.76
C THR A 133 8.93 -12.90 14.43
N HIS A 134 8.16 -11.86 14.15
CA HIS A 134 6.72 -11.76 14.33
C HIS A 134 6.10 -11.35 13.01
N TYR A 135 5.06 -12.04 12.53
CA TYR A 135 4.38 -11.60 11.30
C TYR A 135 3.56 -10.33 11.55
N TYR A 136 3.46 -9.49 10.55
CA TYR A 136 2.71 -8.24 10.49
C TYR A 136 1.65 -8.35 9.41
N GLY A 137 0.38 -7.99 9.73
CA GLY A 137 -0.74 -8.11 8.81
C GLY A 137 -1.18 -9.55 8.51
N GLY A 138 -1.99 -9.70 7.51
CA GLY A 138 -2.63 -10.96 7.13
C GLY A 138 -1.81 -11.81 6.15
N ILE A 139 -0.76 -12.50 6.59
CA ILE A 139 0.06 -13.37 5.72
C ILE A 139 -0.43 -14.82 5.66
N ARG A 140 -0.18 -15.48 4.53
CA ARG A 140 -0.19 -16.95 4.43
C ARG A 140 1.23 -17.46 4.66
N LYS A 141 1.53 -17.90 5.89
CA LYS A 141 2.88 -18.22 6.38
C LYS A 141 3.69 -19.14 5.46
N TYR A 142 3.04 -20.14 4.84
CA TYR A 142 3.71 -21.09 3.93
C TYR A 142 4.34 -20.43 2.69
N GLN A 143 3.83 -19.25 2.27
CA GLN A 143 4.38 -18.53 1.11
C GLN A 143 5.73 -17.86 1.39
N TRP A 144 6.10 -17.72 2.67
CA TRP A 144 7.34 -17.08 3.12
C TRP A 144 8.51 -18.05 3.29
N GLY A 145 8.24 -19.35 3.28
CA GLY A 145 9.30 -20.38 3.30
C GLY A 145 10.07 -20.46 1.99
N THR A 146 11.40 -20.62 2.09
CA THR A 146 12.31 -20.89 0.97
C THR A 146 12.45 -19.80 -0.09
N ILE A 147 11.94 -18.61 0.14
CA ILE A 147 12.17 -17.44 -0.75
C ILE A 147 13.36 -16.61 -0.23
N PRO A 148 14.09 -15.92 -1.14
CA PRO A 148 15.09 -14.96 -0.71
C PRO A 148 14.44 -13.75 -0.04
N LEU A 149 15.00 -13.35 1.10
CA LEU A 149 14.51 -12.26 1.94
C LEU A 149 15.59 -11.19 2.11
N SER A 150 15.17 -9.93 2.27
CA SER A 150 15.97 -8.75 2.56
C SER A 150 15.64 -8.20 3.94
N ILE A 151 16.57 -7.45 4.51
CA ILE A 151 16.44 -6.80 5.82
C ILE A 151 16.44 -5.30 5.63
N HIS A 152 15.42 -4.64 6.17
CA HIS A 152 15.20 -3.19 6.11
C HIS A 152 14.97 -2.62 7.50
N GLY A 153 15.20 -1.32 7.66
CA GLY A 153 14.79 -0.61 8.87
C GLY A 153 15.85 0.27 9.48
N VAL A 154 15.72 0.51 10.77
CA VAL A 154 16.61 1.40 11.52
C VAL A 154 16.96 0.86 12.89
N PHE A 155 18.20 1.07 13.29
CA PHE A 155 18.65 0.95 14.68
C PHE A 155 18.79 2.34 15.30
N THR A 156 18.39 2.49 16.55
CA THR A 156 18.74 3.66 17.35
C THR A 156 19.85 3.30 18.32
N ARG A 157 21.02 3.93 18.17
CA ARG A 157 22.18 3.73 19.03
C ARG A 157 21.98 4.33 20.42
N GLU A 158 22.89 4.03 21.33
CA GLU A 158 22.84 4.51 22.71
C GLU A 158 22.96 6.05 22.81
N ASP A 159 23.68 6.69 21.88
CA ASP A 159 23.79 8.15 21.77
C ASP A 159 22.56 8.84 21.15
N GLY A 160 21.53 8.08 20.80
CA GLY A 160 20.31 8.57 20.15
C GLY A 160 20.41 8.72 18.62
N SER A 161 21.57 8.48 18.02
CA SER A 161 21.71 8.47 16.57
C SER A 161 21.02 7.26 15.95
N THR A 162 20.47 7.44 14.73
CA THR A 162 19.86 6.35 13.96
C THR A 162 20.78 5.90 12.84
N VAL A 163 20.76 4.60 12.55
CA VAL A 163 21.42 4.03 11.38
C VAL A 163 20.45 3.18 10.58
N THR A 164 20.36 3.48 9.29
CA THR A 164 19.51 2.74 8.37
C THR A 164 20.18 1.43 7.98
N VAL A 165 19.40 0.37 7.93
CA VAL A 165 19.78 -0.96 7.45
C VAL A 165 18.97 -1.28 6.20
N ARG A 166 19.68 -1.66 5.15
CA ARG A 166 19.10 -2.17 3.91
C ARG A 166 20.08 -3.19 3.35
N VAL A 167 19.71 -4.47 3.37
CA VAL A 167 20.56 -5.58 2.94
C VAL A 167 19.73 -6.61 2.19
N GLY A 168 20.19 -7.03 1.03
CA GLY A 168 19.53 -8.01 0.16
C GLY A 168 18.88 -7.39 -1.07
N GLU A 169 19.07 -6.07 -1.28
CA GLU A 169 18.52 -5.35 -2.42
C GLU A 169 19.51 -5.21 -3.59
N ASP A 170 20.78 -5.12 -3.30
CA ASP A 170 21.83 -5.05 -4.32
C ASP A 170 22.29 -6.46 -4.71
N GLU A 171 22.72 -6.64 -5.96
CA GLU A 171 23.16 -7.94 -6.49
C GLU A 171 24.35 -8.54 -5.72
N ASN A 172 25.14 -7.71 -5.05
CA ASN A 172 26.29 -8.14 -4.24
C ASN A 172 25.95 -8.32 -2.76
N ASP A 173 24.73 -7.99 -2.34
CA ASP A 173 24.29 -8.22 -0.97
C ASP A 173 24.01 -9.71 -0.72
N PRO A 174 24.24 -10.19 0.50
CA PRO A 174 23.71 -11.47 0.91
C PRO A 174 22.18 -11.39 1.03
N VAL A 175 21.49 -12.49 0.75
CA VAL A 175 20.06 -12.65 1.04
C VAL A 175 19.88 -13.62 2.20
N PHE A 176 18.69 -13.61 2.78
CA PHE A 176 18.29 -14.42 3.91
C PHE A 176 17.13 -15.33 3.53
N CYS A 177 16.82 -16.34 4.32
CA CYS A 177 15.68 -17.21 4.04
C CYS A 177 15.13 -17.86 5.31
N ILE A 178 13.89 -18.31 5.23
CA ILE A 178 13.31 -19.27 6.14
C ILE A 178 13.46 -20.64 5.51
N THR A 179 14.14 -21.56 6.20
CA THR A 179 14.30 -22.94 5.69
C THR A 179 13.04 -23.77 5.88
N ASP A 180 12.82 -24.78 5.05
CA ASP A 180 11.71 -25.70 5.17
C ASP A 180 12.19 -27.16 5.02
N LEU A 181 11.34 -28.10 5.38
CA LEU A 181 11.65 -29.53 5.32
C LEU A 181 11.56 -30.06 3.87
N LEU A 182 12.46 -30.98 3.55
CA LEU A 182 12.32 -31.75 2.32
C LEU A 182 11.12 -32.71 2.42
N PRO A 183 10.51 -33.14 1.28
CA PRO A 183 9.31 -33.97 1.29
C PRO A 183 9.44 -35.26 2.08
N HIS A 184 10.64 -35.86 2.14
CA HIS A 184 10.88 -37.14 2.83
C HIS A 184 10.86 -37.02 4.36
N LEU A 185 11.03 -35.82 4.91
CA LEU A 185 10.96 -35.54 6.36
C LEU A 185 9.68 -34.82 6.75
N GLY A 186 8.85 -34.39 5.80
CA GLY A 186 7.70 -33.54 6.00
C GLY A 186 6.39 -34.24 6.38
N ALA A 187 6.38 -35.53 6.74
CA ALA A 187 5.14 -36.28 6.95
C ALA A 187 4.22 -35.67 8.02
N GLU A 188 4.76 -35.24 9.17
CA GLU A 188 4.01 -34.55 10.22
C GLU A 188 3.52 -33.18 9.76
N GLN A 189 4.40 -32.40 9.12
CA GLN A 189 4.07 -31.06 8.59
C GLN A 189 2.95 -31.13 7.55
N ASN A 190 3.00 -32.13 6.64
CA ASN A 190 1.97 -32.35 5.62
C ASN A 190 0.59 -32.69 6.20
N ALA A 191 0.54 -33.25 7.40
CA ALA A 191 -0.71 -33.56 8.10
C ALA A 191 -1.34 -32.35 8.79
N ARG A 192 -0.66 -31.22 8.87
CA ARG A 192 -1.17 -29.99 9.47
C ARG A 192 -2.18 -29.29 8.53
N PRO A 193 -3.17 -28.56 9.07
CA PRO A 193 -3.94 -27.61 8.25
C PRO A 193 -2.99 -26.63 7.53
N LEU A 194 -3.31 -26.24 6.31
CA LEU A 194 -2.45 -25.35 5.50
C LEU A 194 -2.02 -24.06 6.25
N LYS A 195 -2.91 -23.47 7.05
CA LYS A 195 -2.59 -22.29 7.87
C LYS A 195 -1.48 -22.52 8.90
N ASP A 196 -1.20 -23.77 9.25
CA ASP A 196 -0.21 -24.21 10.23
C ASP A 196 0.91 -25.02 9.58
N GLY A 197 0.95 -25.12 8.24
CA GLY A 197 2.00 -25.78 7.49
C GLY A 197 3.39 -25.29 7.89
N ILE A 198 3.55 -23.97 8.01
CA ILE A 198 4.61 -23.31 8.76
C ILE A 198 3.94 -22.57 9.91
N LYS A 199 4.34 -22.82 11.15
CA LYS A 199 3.83 -22.12 12.33
C LYS A 199 4.54 -20.78 12.52
N ALA A 200 3.92 -19.85 13.26
CA ALA A 200 4.53 -18.54 13.52
C ALA A 200 5.92 -18.62 14.17
N GLU A 201 6.09 -19.54 15.11
CA GLU A 201 7.38 -19.76 15.80
C GLU A 201 8.44 -20.48 14.93
N GLU A 202 8.04 -20.97 13.74
CA GLU A 202 8.94 -21.60 12.77
C GLU A 202 9.42 -20.59 11.69
N LEU A 203 8.89 -19.35 11.70
CA LEU A 203 9.32 -18.26 10.80
C LEU A 203 10.65 -17.63 11.28
N ASN A 204 11.71 -18.44 11.36
CA ASN A 204 13.04 -17.98 11.79
C ASN A 204 13.94 -17.75 10.57
N ILE A 205 14.58 -16.60 10.52
CA ILE A 205 15.45 -16.21 9.41
C ILE A 205 16.85 -16.73 9.64
N LEU A 206 17.36 -17.56 8.74
CA LEU A 206 18.75 -18.02 8.76
C LEU A 206 19.67 -16.87 8.33
N ILE A 207 20.68 -16.55 9.16
CA ILE A 207 21.54 -15.38 8.98
C ILE A 207 23.04 -15.67 9.00
N GLY A 208 23.47 -16.85 9.42
CA GLY A 208 24.90 -17.18 9.43
C GLY A 208 25.21 -18.57 9.97
N SER A 209 26.46 -19.01 9.70
CA SER A 209 26.96 -20.33 10.12
C SER A 209 28.46 -20.34 10.46
N ASP A 210 29.20 -19.26 10.15
CA ASP A 210 30.62 -19.20 10.46
C ASP A 210 30.87 -18.80 11.92
N ALA A 211 31.66 -19.56 12.62
CA ALA A 211 32.04 -19.32 14.02
C ALA A 211 33.31 -18.47 14.14
N VAL A 212 33.44 -17.71 15.22
CA VAL A 212 34.74 -17.15 15.59
C VAL A 212 35.69 -18.28 16.02
N ASP A 213 36.98 -18.13 15.76
CA ASP A 213 38.02 -19.12 16.11
C ASP A 213 38.46 -18.97 17.59
N ASP A 214 37.52 -19.33 18.51
CA ASP A 214 37.78 -19.35 19.95
C ASP A 214 36.93 -20.43 20.63
N GLU A 215 37.55 -21.52 21.06
CA GLU A 215 36.90 -22.65 21.74
C GLU A 215 36.24 -22.28 23.08
N ASN A 216 36.56 -21.13 23.68
CA ASN A 216 35.93 -20.68 24.93
C ASN A 216 34.61 -19.92 24.72
N VAL A 217 34.28 -19.59 23.49
CA VAL A 217 33.02 -18.90 23.15
C VAL A 217 31.94 -19.92 22.88
N LYS A 218 30.86 -19.92 23.70
CA LYS A 218 29.77 -20.89 23.58
C LYS A 218 28.86 -20.60 22.39
N GLU A 219 28.62 -19.34 22.05
CA GLU A 219 27.79 -18.89 20.95
C GLU A 219 28.66 -18.23 19.87
N ALA A 220 29.56 -19.03 19.28
CA ALA A 220 30.64 -18.55 18.41
C ALA A 220 30.13 -18.02 17.05
N VAL A 221 29.07 -18.60 16.52
CA VAL A 221 28.41 -18.15 15.29
C VAL A 221 27.59 -16.87 15.53
N LYS A 222 26.88 -16.81 16.64
CA LYS A 222 26.17 -15.60 17.07
C LYS A 222 27.13 -14.44 17.27
N LEU A 223 28.29 -14.68 17.92
CA LEU A 223 29.28 -13.66 18.12
C LEU A 223 29.85 -13.17 16.79
N ASN A 224 30.15 -14.05 15.84
CA ASN A 224 30.62 -13.66 14.52
C ASN A 224 29.60 -12.80 13.79
N THR A 225 28.34 -13.18 13.83
CA THR A 225 27.22 -12.36 13.27
C THR A 225 27.19 -10.96 13.90
N MET A 226 27.35 -10.87 15.23
CA MET A 226 27.39 -9.58 15.93
C MET A 226 28.64 -8.75 15.60
N ILE A 227 29.81 -9.38 15.36
CA ILE A 227 31.00 -8.67 14.90
C ILE A 227 30.73 -8.01 13.54
N LEU A 228 30.17 -8.75 12.57
CA LEU A 228 29.85 -8.22 11.25
C LEU A 228 28.84 -7.05 11.32
N LEU A 229 27.82 -7.18 12.16
CA LEU A 229 26.82 -6.12 12.37
C LEU A 229 27.43 -4.90 13.08
N ASN A 230 28.33 -5.13 14.05
CA ASN A 230 29.04 -4.05 14.76
C ASN A 230 30.00 -3.31 13.82
N GLU A 231 30.80 -4.02 13.02
CA GLU A 231 31.71 -3.42 12.04
C GLU A 231 30.99 -2.57 11.00
N LYS A 232 29.82 -3.05 10.50
CA LYS A 232 29.06 -2.36 9.46
C LYS A 232 28.19 -1.22 10.00
N TYR A 233 27.55 -1.41 11.14
CA TYR A 233 26.50 -0.50 11.66
C TYR A 233 26.82 0.13 13.03
N GLY A 234 27.88 -0.31 13.70
CA GLY A 234 28.26 0.19 15.02
C GLY A 234 27.25 -0.14 16.12
N ILE A 235 26.59 -1.31 16.04
CA ILE A 235 25.56 -1.75 16.99
C ILE A 235 26.05 -2.93 17.84
N THR A 236 25.46 -3.10 19.00
CA THR A 236 25.55 -4.28 19.84
C THR A 236 24.19 -5.00 19.88
N GLU A 237 24.10 -6.16 20.50
CA GLU A 237 22.85 -6.91 20.61
C GLU A 237 21.74 -6.10 21.32
N LYS A 238 22.11 -5.18 22.20
CA LYS A 238 21.17 -4.31 22.94
C LYS A 238 20.38 -3.35 22.02
N GLU A 239 20.98 -2.95 20.89
CA GLU A 239 20.32 -2.03 19.95
C GLU A 239 19.13 -2.67 19.24
N PHE A 240 19.03 -4.00 19.18
CA PHE A 240 17.81 -4.66 18.64
C PHE A 240 16.56 -4.28 19.44
N MET A 241 16.66 -4.05 20.75
CA MET A 241 15.53 -3.62 21.58
C MET A 241 15.02 -2.22 21.23
N ARG A 242 15.80 -1.44 20.46
CA ARG A 242 15.49 -0.07 20.02
C ARG A 242 15.37 0.03 18.51
N ALA A 243 15.26 -1.10 17.82
CA ALA A 243 15.21 -1.18 16.37
C ALA A 243 13.78 -1.29 15.86
N GLU A 244 13.58 -0.83 14.65
CA GLU A 244 12.47 -1.20 13.79
C GLU A 244 13.09 -1.90 12.59
N ILE A 245 13.05 -3.24 12.57
CA ILE A 245 13.66 -4.06 11.51
C ILE A 245 12.59 -4.97 10.91
N GLU A 246 12.45 -4.87 9.62
CA GLU A 246 11.46 -5.50 8.79
C GLU A 246 12.12 -6.42 7.77
N ILE A 247 11.51 -7.56 7.51
CA ILE A 247 11.98 -8.58 6.57
C ILE A 247 10.99 -8.62 5.41
N THR A 248 11.48 -8.38 4.21
CA THR A 248 10.70 -8.34 2.99
C THR A 248 11.30 -9.25 1.92
N PRO A 249 10.56 -9.58 0.84
CA PRO A 249 11.14 -10.35 -0.27
C PRO A 249 12.27 -9.60 -0.98
N ALA A 250 13.40 -10.31 -1.22
CA ALA A 250 14.62 -9.74 -1.80
C ALA A 250 14.63 -9.79 -3.34
N TYR A 251 13.56 -9.33 -3.99
CA TYR A 251 13.50 -9.25 -5.45
C TYR A 251 12.87 -7.94 -5.92
N LYS A 252 13.25 -7.54 -7.12
CA LYS A 252 12.72 -6.34 -7.78
C LYS A 252 11.37 -6.63 -8.44
N SER A 253 10.57 -5.59 -8.57
CA SER A 253 9.36 -5.63 -9.38
C SER A 253 9.67 -5.91 -10.85
N ARG A 254 8.82 -6.69 -11.52
CA ARG A 254 9.03 -7.12 -12.91
C ARG A 254 7.73 -7.12 -13.70
N ASP A 255 7.88 -6.97 -15.01
CA ASP A 255 6.78 -7.25 -15.93
C ASP A 255 6.39 -8.72 -15.87
N VAL A 256 5.09 -8.99 -15.87
CA VAL A 256 4.50 -10.34 -15.87
C VAL A 256 3.71 -10.57 -17.16
N GLY A 257 3.80 -11.80 -17.68
CA GLY A 257 3.19 -12.22 -18.94
C GLY A 257 4.06 -11.93 -20.16
N PHE A 258 3.84 -12.68 -21.24
CA PHE A 258 4.60 -12.53 -22.49
C PHE A 258 4.38 -11.15 -23.14
N ASP A 259 3.21 -10.58 -22.94
CA ASP A 259 2.82 -9.25 -23.45
C ASP A 259 3.22 -8.11 -22.54
N ARG A 260 3.79 -8.40 -21.35
CA ARG A 260 4.24 -7.44 -20.34
C ARG A 260 3.13 -6.48 -19.87
N SER A 261 1.87 -6.92 -19.93
CA SER A 261 0.72 -6.09 -19.54
C SER A 261 0.56 -5.91 -18.04
N MET A 262 1.24 -6.72 -17.24
CA MET A 262 1.14 -6.74 -15.79
C MET A 262 2.49 -6.41 -15.13
N VAL A 263 2.45 -6.04 -13.86
CA VAL A 263 3.60 -5.88 -12.96
C VAL A 263 3.44 -6.85 -11.80
N GLY A 264 4.48 -7.61 -11.50
CA GLY A 264 4.58 -8.43 -10.30
C GLY A 264 5.64 -7.88 -9.36
N GLY A 265 5.36 -7.90 -8.07
CA GLY A 265 6.25 -7.39 -7.03
C GLY A 265 5.69 -7.61 -5.63
N TYR A 266 6.41 -7.14 -4.64
CA TYR A 266 5.98 -7.13 -3.25
C TYR A 266 5.39 -5.78 -2.87
N GLY A 267 4.23 -5.80 -2.21
CA GLY A 267 3.61 -4.61 -1.64
C GLY A 267 2.85 -3.75 -2.66
N HIS A 268 2.22 -4.38 -3.67
CA HIS A 268 1.22 -3.69 -4.47
C HIS A 268 0.08 -3.19 -3.58
N ASP A 269 -0.28 -3.96 -2.58
CA ASP A 269 -1.17 -3.59 -1.50
C ASP A 269 -0.42 -2.73 -0.46
N ASP A 270 -0.65 -1.40 -0.36
CA ASP A 270 -1.52 -0.57 -1.22
C ASP A 270 -0.69 0.48 -2.00
N ARG A 271 0.61 0.21 -2.23
CA ARG A 271 1.49 1.15 -2.94
C ARG A 271 1.07 1.37 -4.40
N VAL A 272 0.24 0.47 -4.94
CA VAL A 272 -0.33 0.61 -6.29
C VAL A 272 -1.35 1.74 -6.37
N ASP A 273 -1.96 2.12 -5.26
CA ASP A 273 -2.85 3.29 -5.17
C ASP A 273 -2.11 4.50 -4.56
N ALA A 274 -1.15 4.27 -3.64
CA ALA A 274 -0.33 5.32 -3.04
C ALA A 274 0.51 6.10 -4.07
N TYR A 275 1.16 5.41 -5.01
CA TYR A 275 1.94 6.07 -6.06
C TYR A 275 1.07 6.91 -7.01
N PRO A 276 -0.05 6.42 -7.57
CA PRO A 276 -0.99 7.24 -8.34
C PRO A 276 -1.54 8.44 -7.57
N ALA A 277 -1.86 8.29 -6.29
CA ALA A 277 -2.34 9.39 -5.45
C ALA A 277 -1.28 10.48 -5.28
N LEU A 278 -0.03 10.08 -4.99
CA LEU A 278 1.10 11.00 -4.88
C LEU A 278 1.39 11.72 -6.20
N MET A 279 1.39 10.99 -7.34
CA MET A 279 1.62 11.57 -8.66
C MET A 279 0.51 12.55 -9.06
N ALA A 280 -0.74 12.20 -8.79
CA ALA A 280 -1.87 13.09 -9.04
C ALA A 280 -1.77 14.38 -8.21
N GLU A 281 -1.32 14.29 -6.96
CA GLU A 281 -1.10 15.46 -6.09
C GLU A 281 0.05 16.33 -6.61
N ILE A 282 1.20 15.72 -6.94
CA ILE A 282 2.38 16.43 -7.47
C ILE A 282 2.05 17.22 -8.75
N GLU A 283 1.25 16.64 -9.63
CA GLU A 283 0.88 17.23 -10.92
C GLU A 283 -0.28 18.23 -10.82
N THR A 284 -0.96 18.30 -9.68
CA THR A 284 -2.06 19.25 -9.44
C THR A 284 -1.57 20.68 -9.51
N LYS A 285 -2.29 21.54 -10.28
CA LYS A 285 -1.96 22.94 -10.49
C LYS A 285 -3.21 23.81 -10.32
N ASN A 286 -3.16 24.74 -9.35
CA ASN A 286 -4.24 25.70 -9.10
C ASN A 286 -5.64 25.04 -9.02
N PRO A 287 -5.83 24.04 -8.15
CA PRO A 287 -7.12 23.36 -8.02
C PRO A 287 -8.19 24.31 -7.48
N ALA A 288 -9.47 24.01 -7.72
CA ALA A 288 -10.55 24.76 -7.12
C ALA A 288 -10.61 24.52 -5.61
N TYR A 289 -10.69 23.28 -5.20
CA TYR A 289 -10.63 22.87 -3.79
C TYR A 289 -9.20 22.59 -3.37
N THR A 290 -8.88 22.82 -2.12
CA THR A 290 -7.59 22.40 -1.57
C THR A 290 -7.53 20.87 -1.59
N THR A 291 -6.50 20.33 -2.24
CA THR A 291 -6.27 18.89 -2.30
C THR A 291 -5.46 18.42 -1.10
N VAL A 292 -5.72 17.20 -0.63
CA VAL A 292 -4.97 16.56 0.46
C VAL A 292 -4.70 15.11 0.09
N CYS A 293 -3.45 14.77 -0.19
CA CYS A 293 -3.00 13.40 -0.36
C CYS A 293 -2.43 12.91 0.97
N VAL A 294 -2.95 11.78 1.46
CA VAL A 294 -2.45 11.14 2.70
C VAL A 294 -1.92 9.76 2.36
N LEU A 295 -0.65 9.54 2.61
CA LEU A 295 -0.02 8.24 2.57
C LEU A 295 0.13 7.77 4.02
N THR A 296 -0.76 6.88 4.46
CA THR A 296 -0.88 6.45 5.85
C THR A 296 -0.15 5.13 6.11
N ASP A 297 0.03 4.78 7.37
CA ASP A 297 0.66 3.56 7.86
C ASP A 297 -0.39 2.73 8.63
N LYS A 298 -0.07 1.46 8.90
CA LYS A 298 -0.80 0.57 9.83
C LYS A 298 -2.20 0.11 9.40
N GLU A 299 -2.58 0.26 8.12
CA GLU A 299 -3.87 -0.26 7.65
C GLU A 299 -3.96 -1.76 7.93
N GLU A 300 -2.93 -2.50 7.60
CA GLU A 300 -2.83 -3.96 7.68
C GLU A 300 -2.97 -4.55 9.08
N ILE A 301 -2.87 -3.71 10.10
CA ILE A 301 -3.04 -4.08 11.51
C ILE A 301 -4.18 -3.29 12.19
N GLY A 302 -5.10 -2.71 11.40
CA GLY A 302 -6.31 -2.05 11.88
C GLY A 302 -6.19 -0.54 12.07
N SER A 303 -5.20 0.11 11.49
CA SER A 303 -4.99 1.58 11.53
C SER A 303 -4.77 2.18 12.92
N ASP A 304 -4.42 1.36 13.91
CA ASP A 304 -4.12 1.81 15.28
C ASP A 304 -2.73 2.48 15.37
N GLY A 305 -2.57 3.40 16.32
CA GLY A 305 -1.31 4.10 16.57
C GLY A 305 -1.20 5.44 15.88
N VAL A 306 -0.09 6.17 16.14
CA VAL A 306 0.07 7.60 15.81
C VAL A 306 0.26 7.87 14.31
N THR A 307 0.53 6.85 13.51
CA THR A 307 0.75 6.94 12.06
C THR A 307 -0.40 6.33 11.25
N GLY A 308 -1.31 5.60 11.91
CA GLY A 308 -2.51 5.03 11.29
C GLY A 308 -3.68 6.01 11.23
N MET A 309 -4.69 5.72 10.40
CA MET A 309 -5.83 6.61 10.17
C MET A 309 -6.81 6.75 11.34
N GLN A 310 -6.70 5.92 12.40
CA GLN A 310 -7.41 6.18 13.65
C GLN A 310 -6.87 7.42 14.39
N SER A 311 -5.60 7.79 14.14
CA SER A 311 -4.99 9.01 14.66
C SER A 311 -5.56 10.27 14.00
N MET A 312 -5.29 11.41 14.63
CA MET A 312 -5.80 12.71 14.18
C MET A 312 -4.82 13.50 13.32
N TYR A 313 -3.62 12.99 13.02
CA TYR A 313 -2.55 13.78 12.40
C TYR A 313 -2.97 14.46 11.08
N ALA A 314 -3.62 13.73 10.17
CA ALA A 314 -4.10 14.28 8.91
C ALA A 314 -5.24 15.30 9.12
N PHE A 315 -6.14 15.02 10.06
CA PHE A 315 -7.24 15.92 10.39
C PHE A 315 -6.75 17.17 11.14
N HIS A 316 -5.76 17.04 12.04
CA HIS A 316 -5.12 18.19 12.68
C HIS A 316 -4.44 19.10 11.65
N PHE A 317 -3.78 18.53 10.63
CA PHE A 317 -3.23 19.32 9.53
C PHE A 317 -4.30 20.17 8.84
N MET A 318 -5.46 19.61 8.50
CA MET A 318 -6.57 20.33 7.89
C MET A 318 -7.16 21.40 8.84
N GLN A 319 -7.32 21.07 10.13
CA GLN A 319 -7.78 22.00 11.15
C GLN A 319 -6.80 23.18 11.33
N GLU A 320 -5.51 22.91 11.28
CA GLU A 320 -4.47 23.96 11.37
C GLU A 320 -4.50 24.87 10.15
N LEU A 321 -4.75 24.37 8.95
CA LEU A 321 -4.98 25.19 7.76
C LEU A 321 -6.19 26.12 7.94
N CYS A 322 -7.34 25.58 8.35
CA CYS A 322 -8.53 26.38 8.64
C CYS A 322 -8.25 27.46 9.70
N ARG A 323 -7.62 27.07 10.80
CA ARG A 323 -7.29 27.97 11.90
C ARG A 323 -6.40 29.14 11.46
N THR A 324 -5.35 28.88 10.64
CA THR A 324 -4.46 29.95 10.17
C THR A 324 -5.13 30.90 9.19
N ALA A 325 -6.18 30.47 8.52
CA ALA A 325 -7.00 31.28 7.63
C ALA A 325 -8.20 31.94 8.32
N GLY A 326 -8.46 31.63 9.61
CA GLY A 326 -9.62 32.13 10.36
C GLY A 326 -10.94 31.53 9.87
N GLN A 327 -10.94 30.27 9.41
CA GLN A 327 -12.07 29.57 8.82
C GLN A 327 -12.55 28.42 9.71
N ASP A 328 -13.82 28.02 9.56
CA ASP A 328 -14.46 26.99 10.37
C ASP A 328 -14.10 25.58 9.86
N ASP A 329 -13.42 24.79 10.68
CA ASP A 329 -12.99 23.44 10.36
C ASP A 329 -14.16 22.44 10.34
N ILE A 330 -15.23 22.67 11.10
CA ILE A 330 -16.43 21.82 11.07
C ILE A 330 -17.16 21.95 9.73
N LEU A 331 -17.28 23.18 9.21
CA LEU A 331 -17.84 23.42 7.88
C LEU A 331 -16.94 22.81 6.81
N ALA A 332 -15.63 23.00 6.92
CA ALA A 332 -14.65 22.43 6.02
C ALA A 332 -14.78 20.90 5.92
N PHE A 333 -14.84 20.18 7.04
CA PHE A 333 -14.99 18.73 7.06
C PHE A 333 -16.33 18.26 6.46
N ARG A 334 -17.42 18.97 6.78
CA ARG A 334 -18.76 18.65 6.26
C ARG A 334 -18.86 18.77 4.74
N HIS A 335 -18.13 19.71 4.14
CA HIS A 335 -18.11 19.93 2.70
C HIS A 335 -16.98 19.20 1.98
N SER A 336 -16.07 18.56 2.72
CA SER A 336 -15.01 17.76 2.15
C SER A 336 -15.52 16.46 1.55
N VAL A 337 -14.75 15.91 0.60
CA VAL A 337 -15.00 14.60 -0.02
C VAL A 337 -13.70 13.82 -0.04
N CYS A 338 -13.79 12.52 0.24
CA CYS A 338 -12.63 11.63 0.26
C CYS A 338 -12.79 10.47 -0.72
N LEU A 339 -11.72 10.16 -1.44
CA LEU A 339 -11.48 8.88 -2.06
C LEU A 339 -10.54 8.09 -1.15
N SER A 340 -11.04 7.00 -0.58
CA SER A 340 -10.25 6.05 0.20
C SER A 340 -9.68 5.03 -0.79
N ALA A 341 -8.43 5.22 -1.16
CA ALA A 341 -7.76 4.32 -2.07
C ALA A 341 -7.27 3.09 -1.32
N ASP A 342 -7.65 1.93 -1.81
CA ASP A 342 -7.26 0.63 -1.27
C ASP A 342 -7.54 -0.44 -2.32
N VAL A 343 -6.66 -1.41 -2.43
CA VAL A 343 -6.75 -2.48 -3.42
C VAL A 343 -7.96 -3.39 -3.22
N THR A 344 -8.24 -4.19 -4.23
CA THR A 344 -9.23 -5.27 -4.15
C THR A 344 -8.72 -6.54 -4.79
N ALA A 345 -9.29 -7.69 -4.40
CA ALA A 345 -8.95 -8.96 -5.03
C ALA A 345 -9.49 -9.04 -6.47
N ALA A 346 -8.60 -9.12 -7.44
CA ALA A 346 -8.96 -9.43 -8.81
C ALA A 346 -9.52 -10.85 -8.92
N TYR A 347 -10.59 -11.03 -9.71
CA TYR A 347 -11.14 -12.36 -10.00
C TYR A 347 -10.06 -13.25 -10.64
N ASP A 348 -9.78 -14.36 -9.96
CA ASP A 348 -8.85 -15.39 -10.46
C ASP A 348 -9.63 -16.63 -10.86
N PRO A 349 -9.64 -16.99 -12.17
CA PRO A 349 -10.33 -18.20 -12.65
C PRO A 349 -9.85 -19.50 -12.00
N THR A 350 -8.61 -19.55 -11.54
CA THR A 350 -8.05 -20.70 -10.81
C THR A 350 -8.78 -20.93 -9.49
N TRP A 351 -9.23 -19.86 -8.87
CA TRP A 351 -9.89 -19.86 -7.56
C TRP A 351 -11.35 -19.36 -7.64
N ALA A 352 -12.02 -19.61 -8.77
CA ALA A 352 -13.36 -19.10 -9.07
C ALA A 352 -14.39 -19.33 -7.93
N SER A 353 -14.23 -20.40 -7.15
CA SER A 353 -15.11 -20.71 -6.01
C SER A 353 -15.04 -19.69 -4.86
N ALA A 354 -14.00 -18.87 -4.78
CA ALA A 354 -13.85 -17.82 -3.75
C ALA A 354 -14.56 -16.51 -4.12
N PHE A 355 -14.98 -16.34 -5.37
CA PHE A 355 -15.52 -15.09 -5.91
C PHE A 355 -17.01 -15.21 -6.26
N GLU A 356 -17.69 -14.04 -6.26
CA GLU A 356 -19.00 -13.84 -6.89
C GLU A 356 -18.76 -13.13 -8.24
N PRO A 357 -18.97 -13.81 -9.40
CA PRO A 357 -18.48 -13.30 -10.70
C PRO A 357 -19.21 -12.03 -11.20
N MET A 358 -20.45 -11.76 -10.77
CA MET A 358 -21.20 -10.58 -11.22
C MET A 358 -20.74 -9.30 -10.55
N ASN A 359 -20.29 -9.40 -9.29
CA ASN A 359 -19.85 -8.27 -8.49
C ASN A 359 -18.33 -8.32 -8.18
N GLY A 360 -17.60 -9.28 -8.74
CA GLY A 360 -16.15 -9.35 -8.64
C GLY A 360 -15.46 -8.34 -9.55
N THR A 361 -14.27 -7.92 -9.19
CA THR A 361 -13.42 -7.03 -10.00
C THR A 361 -12.48 -7.84 -10.90
N TYR A 362 -12.11 -7.30 -12.02
CA TYR A 362 -11.31 -7.99 -13.03
C TYR A 362 -10.13 -7.13 -13.46
N ALA A 363 -8.96 -7.75 -13.57
CA ALA A 363 -7.76 -7.09 -14.09
C ALA A 363 -7.97 -6.58 -15.53
N GLY A 364 -7.50 -5.37 -15.82
CA GLY A 364 -7.60 -4.75 -17.13
C GLY A 364 -8.91 -4.01 -17.42
N ARG A 365 -9.83 -3.93 -16.43
CA ARG A 365 -11.11 -3.21 -16.57
C ARG A 365 -11.13 -1.83 -15.95
N GLY A 366 -9.99 -1.34 -15.47
CA GLY A 366 -9.85 -0.05 -14.84
C GLY A 366 -9.99 -0.09 -13.33
N VAL A 367 -10.06 1.10 -12.74
CA VAL A 367 -10.16 1.27 -11.29
C VAL A 367 -11.47 0.70 -10.76
N ALA A 368 -11.41 0.03 -9.62
CA ALA A 368 -12.58 -0.53 -8.95
C ALA A 368 -13.17 0.46 -7.95
N ILE A 369 -14.48 0.54 -7.89
CA ILE A 369 -15.23 1.35 -6.93
C ILE A 369 -16.02 0.41 -6.00
N PHE A 370 -15.95 0.67 -4.71
CA PHE A 370 -16.67 -0.07 -3.69
C PHE A 370 -17.65 0.87 -3.00
N LYS A 371 -18.91 0.59 -3.20
CA LYS A 371 -19.98 1.30 -2.50
C LYS A 371 -19.92 1.05 -0.99
N TYR A 372 -19.46 -0.14 -0.62
CA TYR A 372 -19.20 -0.61 0.73
C TYR A 372 -18.11 -1.67 0.74
N THR A 373 -17.40 -1.74 1.84
CA THR A 373 -16.45 -2.78 2.19
C THR A 373 -16.95 -3.50 3.44
N GLY A 374 -16.12 -4.21 4.17
CA GLY A 374 -16.51 -4.94 5.38
C GLY A 374 -16.88 -6.38 5.12
N GLY A 375 -17.04 -7.16 6.18
CA GLY A 375 -17.34 -8.59 6.11
C GLY A 375 -18.84 -8.88 6.31
N GLY A 376 -19.32 -9.99 5.75
CA GLY A 376 -20.65 -10.55 5.99
C GLY A 376 -21.79 -9.55 5.90
N SER A 377 -22.15 -8.96 7.04
CA SER A 377 -23.26 -8.01 7.19
C SER A 377 -22.91 -6.53 6.89
N LYS A 378 -21.86 -6.24 6.12
CA LYS A 378 -21.29 -4.90 5.91
C LYS A 378 -20.73 -4.25 7.20
N GLY A 379 -20.39 -5.05 8.20
CA GLY A 379 -19.81 -4.52 9.43
C GLY A 379 -18.47 -3.82 9.15
N SER A 380 -18.26 -2.67 9.78
CA SER A 380 -17.08 -1.81 9.59
C SER A 380 -16.94 -1.15 8.20
N ALA A 381 -18.01 -1.11 7.40
CA ALA A 381 -18.06 -0.37 6.13
C ALA A 381 -18.56 1.06 6.33
N SER A 382 -18.15 1.97 5.45
CA SER A 382 -18.70 3.35 5.37
C SER A 382 -20.04 3.42 4.63
N ASP A 383 -20.33 2.48 3.73
CA ASP A 383 -21.52 2.37 2.87
C ASP A 383 -21.88 3.71 2.21
N ALA A 384 -21.13 4.09 1.18
CA ALA A 384 -21.24 5.37 0.50
C ALA A 384 -22.67 5.61 -0.06
N CYS A 385 -23.17 6.85 0.08
CA CYS A 385 -24.49 7.23 -0.44
C CYS A 385 -24.50 7.24 -1.97
N ALA A 386 -25.70 7.03 -2.54
CA ALA A 386 -25.89 6.94 -3.99
C ALA A 386 -25.48 8.21 -4.73
N GLU A 387 -25.68 9.38 -4.12
CA GLU A 387 -25.31 10.68 -4.67
C GLU A 387 -23.81 10.79 -4.89
N LEU A 388 -23.01 10.47 -3.85
CA LEU A 388 -21.54 10.47 -3.94
C LEU A 388 -21.05 9.49 -5.01
N VAL A 389 -21.56 8.25 -5.02
CA VAL A 389 -21.22 7.26 -6.05
C VAL A 389 -21.55 7.79 -7.44
N SER A 390 -22.72 8.41 -7.62
CA SER A 390 -23.15 9.02 -8.89
C SER A 390 -22.22 10.15 -9.32
N ASP A 391 -21.84 11.03 -8.40
CA ASP A 391 -20.98 12.18 -8.72
C ASP A 391 -19.57 11.72 -9.15
N ILE A 392 -18.98 10.78 -8.43
CA ILE A 392 -17.67 10.22 -8.77
C ILE A 392 -17.74 9.44 -10.09
N THR A 393 -18.73 8.56 -10.29
CA THR A 393 -18.80 7.78 -11.53
C THR A 393 -19.06 8.66 -12.75
N ARG A 394 -19.89 9.72 -12.63
CA ARG A 394 -20.06 10.71 -13.71
C ARG A 394 -18.77 11.48 -14.01
N MET A 395 -18.00 11.82 -12.98
CA MET A 395 -16.68 12.45 -13.16
C MET A 395 -15.74 11.52 -13.95
N LEU A 396 -15.68 10.24 -13.60
CA LEU A 396 -14.87 9.25 -14.29
C LEU A 396 -15.31 9.05 -15.74
N ASP A 397 -16.62 8.93 -15.99
CA ASP A 397 -17.19 8.80 -17.34
C ASP A 397 -16.88 10.02 -18.20
N ASN A 398 -17.09 11.24 -17.69
CA ASN A 398 -16.76 12.48 -18.39
C ASN A 398 -15.28 12.63 -18.67
N GLY A 399 -14.43 12.13 -17.79
CA GLY A 399 -12.96 12.09 -17.95
C GLY A 399 -12.47 10.92 -18.80
N ASN A 400 -13.35 10.08 -19.32
CA ASN A 400 -13.01 8.85 -20.05
C ASN A 400 -12.03 7.96 -19.28
N VAL A 401 -12.27 7.79 -17.96
CA VAL A 401 -11.60 6.83 -17.10
C VAL A 401 -12.41 5.53 -17.08
N ALA A 402 -11.74 4.42 -17.33
CA ALA A 402 -12.39 3.12 -17.20
C ALA A 402 -12.49 2.75 -15.72
N TRP A 403 -13.68 2.35 -15.32
CA TRP A 403 -13.97 1.93 -13.95
C TRP A 403 -14.91 0.72 -13.93
N GLN A 404 -14.95 0.04 -12.82
CA GLN A 404 -15.83 -1.08 -12.54
C GLN A 404 -16.32 -1.00 -11.09
N ILE A 405 -17.44 -1.64 -10.81
CA ILE A 405 -17.93 -1.81 -9.44
C ILE A 405 -17.57 -3.22 -8.95
N GLY A 406 -17.30 -3.38 -7.66
CA GLY A 406 -16.98 -4.69 -7.14
C GLY A 406 -17.22 -4.87 -5.65
N GLU A 407 -17.10 -6.13 -5.24
CA GLU A 407 -17.09 -6.59 -3.87
C GLU A 407 -15.91 -7.56 -3.67
N LEU A 408 -15.39 -7.65 -2.46
CA LEU A 408 -14.28 -8.52 -2.11
C LEU A 408 -14.77 -9.95 -1.85
N GLY A 409 -14.73 -10.80 -2.89
CA GLY A 409 -15.07 -12.21 -2.76
C GLY A 409 -16.56 -12.49 -2.55
N ARG A 410 -16.89 -13.68 -1.99
CA ARG A 410 -18.25 -14.06 -1.61
C ARG A 410 -18.59 -13.51 -0.24
N LEU A 411 -19.88 -13.17 -0.01
CA LEU A 411 -20.37 -12.52 1.20
C LEU A 411 -19.94 -13.19 2.51
N ASP A 412 -20.01 -14.51 2.62
CA ASP A 412 -19.63 -15.22 3.85
C ASP A 412 -18.14 -15.59 3.94
N LEU A 413 -17.37 -15.38 2.88
CA LEU A 413 -15.96 -15.74 2.78
C LEU A 413 -15.05 -14.52 2.64
N GLY A 414 -15.56 -13.46 2.04
CA GLY A 414 -14.82 -12.24 1.73
C GLY A 414 -15.20 -11.07 2.64
N GLY A 415 -14.65 -9.93 2.29
CA GLY A 415 -14.84 -8.67 3.00
C GLY A 415 -13.66 -8.32 3.89
N GLY A 416 -13.39 -7.04 4.01
CA GLY A 416 -12.39 -6.43 4.86
C GLY A 416 -12.81 -5.01 5.21
N GLY A 417 -12.28 -4.44 6.29
CA GLY A 417 -12.39 -3.01 6.55
C GLY A 417 -11.32 -2.28 5.76
N THR A 418 -11.55 -1.00 5.53
CA THR A 418 -10.59 -0.06 4.95
C THR A 418 -10.47 1.16 5.84
N ILE A 419 -9.54 2.05 5.50
CA ILE A 419 -9.37 3.33 6.20
C ILE A 419 -10.60 4.24 6.07
N ALA A 420 -11.49 4.02 5.09
CA ALA A 420 -12.69 4.83 4.81
C ALA A 420 -13.55 5.06 6.05
N LYS A 421 -13.77 4.05 6.89
CA LYS A 421 -14.59 4.19 8.10
C LYS A 421 -14.07 5.25 9.07
N TYR A 422 -12.74 5.44 9.14
CA TYR A 422 -12.13 6.41 10.05
C TYR A 422 -12.32 7.84 9.54
N VAL A 423 -12.33 8.02 8.23
CA VAL A 423 -12.67 9.28 7.55
C VAL A 423 -14.17 9.59 7.72
N ALA A 424 -15.03 8.61 7.48
CA ALA A 424 -16.48 8.75 7.67
C ALA A 424 -16.84 9.13 9.12
N ASN A 425 -16.11 8.59 10.12
CA ASN A 425 -16.28 8.92 11.53
C ASN A 425 -15.94 10.40 11.86
N ARG A 426 -15.28 11.11 10.96
CA ARG A 426 -15.02 12.57 11.06
C ARG A 426 -16.08 13.42 10.37
N GLY A 427 -17.12 12.78 9.82
CA GLY A 427 -18.22 13.46 9.12
C GLY A 427 -17.89 13.84 7.67
N ILE A 428 -16.86 13.24 7.09
CA ILE A 428 -16.45 13.46 5.69
C ILE A 428 -17.04 12.33 4.83
N PRO A 429 -17.85 12.65 3.82
CA PRO A 429 -18.29 11.68 2.82
C PRO A 429 -17.09 11.01 2.14
N VAL A 430 -17.10 9.66 2.07
CA VAL A 430 -16.00 8.88 1.56
C VAL A 430 -16.48 7.75 0.65
N LEU A 431 -15.71 7.49 -0.41
CA LEU A 431 -15.93 6.38 -1.34
C LEU A 431 -14.63 5.59 -1.48
N ASP A 432 -14.74 4.27 -1.32
CA ASP A 432 -13.61 3.36 -1.56
C ASP A 432 -13.39 3.16 -3.06
N ILE A 433 -12.11 3.22 -3.48
CA ILE A 433 -11.68 3.12 -4.87
C ILE A 433 -10.26 2.56 -4.93
N GLY A 434 -9.97 1.61 -5.82
CA GLY A 434 -8.60 1.08 -5.90
C GLY A 434 -8.35 0.11 -7.06
N VAL A 435 -7.15 -0.43 -7.10
CA VAL A 435 -6.68 -1.31 -8.17
C VAL A 435 -6.95 -2.78 -7.85
N PRO A 436 -7.47 -3.58 -8.81
CA PRO A 436 -7.59 -5.02 -8.64
C PRO A 436 -6.22 -5.71 -8.62
N VAL A 437 -5.97 -6.55 -7.58
CA VAL A 437 -4.70 -7.26 -7.35
C VAL A 437 -4.94 -8.76 -7.35
N LEU A 438 -4.09 -9.52 -8.05
CA LEU A 438 -4.00 -10.97 -7.95
C LEU A 438 -2.97 -11.34 -6.88
N SER A 439 -3.24 -12.41 -6.13
CA SER A 439 -2.36 -12.89 -5.04
C SER A 439 -2.11 -11.83 -3.95
N MET A 440 -3.12 -11.01 -3.62
CA MET A 440 -3.06 -10.01 -2.54
C MET A 440 -2.49 -10.62 -1.25
N HIS A 441 -1.66 -9.85 -0.51
CA HIS A 441 -0.92 -10.26 0.69
C HIS A 441 0.15 -11.35 0.48
N ALA A 442 0.38 -11.80 -0.76
CA ALA A 442 1.47 -12.73 -1.03
C ALA A 442 2.83 -11.98 -1.14
N PRO A 443 3.95 -12.68 -0.93
CA PRO A 443 5.27 -12.09 -1.19
C PRO A 443 5.45 -11.61 -2.65
N PHE A 444 4.64 -12.08 -3.58
CA PHE A 444 4.62 -11.67 -4.98
C PHE A 444 3.17 -11.49 -5.45
N GLU A 445 2.73 -10.26 -5.52
CA GLU A 445 1.42 -9.83 -5.99
C GLU A 445 1.50 -9.40 -7.46
N VAL A 446 0.37 -9.35 -8.16
CA VAL A 446 0.33 -8.99 -9.58
C VAL A 446 -0.81 -8.02 -9.86
N ILE A 447 -0.50 -6.93 -10.56
CA ILE A 447 -1.47 -5.92 -11.02
C ILE A 447 -1.41 -5.73 -12.54
N HIS A 448 -2.49 -5.18 -13.10
CA HIS A 448 -2.52 -4.81 -14.52
C HIS A 448 -2.13 -3.33 -14.70
N LYS A 449 -1.20 -3.05 -15.62
CA LYS A 449 -0.67 -1.68 -15.87
C LYS A 449 -1.76 -0.67 -16.25
N ASN A 450 -2.78 -1.12 -16.98
CA ASN A 450 -3.91 -0.25 -17.35
C ASN A 450 -4.70 0.20 -16.12
N ASP A 451 -4.90 -0.68 -15.14
CA ASP A 451 -5.68 -0.36 -13.93
C ASP A 451 -4.91 0.64 -13.05
N LEU A 452 -3.62 0.43 -12.87
CA LEU A 452 -2.71 1.40 -12.24
C LEU A 452 -2.81 2.80 -12.89
N TYR A 453 -2.78 2.86 -14.23
CA TYR A 453 -2.88 4.14 -14.93
C TYR A 453 -4.28 4.75 -14.84
N MET A 454 -5.33 3.95 -14.76
CA MET A 454 -6.70 4.45 -14.55
C MET A 454 -6.87 5.00 -13.13
N ALA A 455 -6.25 4.42 -12.10
CA ALA A 455 -6.22 4.97 -10.75
C ALA A 455 -5.57 6.37 -10.74
N TYR A 456 -4.40 6.54 -11.34
CA TYR A 456 -3.77 7.84 -11.51
C TYR A 456 -4.68 8.86 -12.20
N ARG A 457 -5.35 8.47 -13.28
CA ARG A 457 -6.28 9.36 -13.98
C ARG A 457 -7.50 9.71 -13.14
N ALA A 458 -8.03 8.75 -12.37
CA ALA A 458 -9.15 8.98 -11.48
C ALA A 458 -8.80 10.03 -10.41
N PHE A 459 -7.68 9.87 -9.74
CA PHE A 459 -7.21 10.80 -8.71
C PHE A 459 -6.87 12.17 -9.29
N SER A 460 -6.27 12.22 -10.49
CA SER A 460 -6.00 13.48 -11.19
C SER A 460 -7.28 14.24 -11.55
N LEU A 461 -8.33 13.54 -12.00
CA LEU A 461 -9.62 14.17 -12.27
C LEU A 461 -10.27 14.70 -10.99
N PHE A 462 -10.21 13.92 -9.90
CA PHE A 462 -10.78 14.31 -8.63
C PHE A 462 -10.09 15.54 -8.04
N ASN A 463 -8.76 15.59 -8.06
CA ASN A 463 -7.99 16.75 -7.60
C ASN A 463 -8.29 18.02 -8.41
N ASN A 464 -8.61 17.90 -9.69
CA ASN A 464 -8.89 19.03 -10.59
C ASN A 464 -10.39 19.30 -10.79
N ALA A 465 -11.29 18.66 -10.03
CA ALA A 465 -12.74 18.93 -10.08
C ALA A 465 -13.06 20.39 -9.66
N GLN A 466 -14.12 20.98 -10.30
CA GLN A 466 -14.49 22.40 -10.16
C GLN A 466 -15.55 22.62 -9.08
#